data_cc5da8490d9f75bb6176b8119ba28b28
#
_entry.id   cc5da8490d9f75bb6176b8119ba28b28
#
_cell.length_a   1.000
_cell.length_b   1.000
_cell.length_c   1.000
_cell.angle_alpha   90.00
_cell.angle_beta   90.00
_cell.angle_gamma   90.00
#
_symmetry.space_group_name_H-M   'P 1'
#
loop_
_entity.id
_entity.type
_entity.pdbx_description
1 polymer ?
#
loop_
_entity_poly.entity_id
_entity_poly.type
_entity_poly.pdbx_seq_one_letter_code
_entity_poly.pdbx_strand_id
1 'polypeptide(L)'
;PEAKKHEGISFFVFPMHLPGVEIRPLKQMTGEAEFDEVFFTDVQLPADHLIGPLHGGWGVGMSVLTNERGHIGTAVIGLERRLEAMARMADGKELRPVERQRLATLLTTGQAYKAMAQRQGPQAGAAASLMKLGITEMMFTSSMLRGDLSGADAMLEGPESFAMLAAPGGRIAGGTSQVQRNIIGERLLGLPREPKA
;
A
#
# COMPACT_ATOMS: atom_id res chain seq x y z
N PRO A 1 -25.10 19.16 -4.30
CA PRO A 1 -24.27 20.25 -3.73
C PRO A 1 -24.65 20.52 -2.26
N GLU A 2 -25.89 20.20 -1.85
CA GLU A 2 -26.41 20.52 -0.52
C GLU A 2 -26.22 19.37 0.50
N ALA A 3 -25.81 18.20 0.04
CA ALA A 3 -25.56 17.06 0.90
C ALA A 3 -24.29 17.23 1.74
N LYS A 4 -24.31 16.77 2.98
CA LYS A 4 -23.11 16.72 3.80
C LYS A 4 -22.08 15.78 3.18
N LYS A 5 -20.81 16.02 3.44
CA LYS A 5 -19.57 15.45 2.87
C LYS A 5 -19.67 14.05 2.26
N HIS A 6 -20.38 13.10 2.85
CA HIS A 6 -20.48 11.70 2.38
C HIS A 6 -21.92 11.26 2.06
N GLU A 7 -22.87 12.16 2.31
CA GLU A 7 -24.29 11.95 2.05
C GLU A 7 -24.59 12.42 0.61
N GLY A 8 -24.77 11.62 -0.34
CA GLY A 8 -24.99 11.97 -1.76
C GLY A 8 -24.06 11.22 -2.68
N ILE A 9 -23.21 10.34 -2.11
CA ILE A 9 -22.35 9.46 -2.87
C ILE A 9 -23.09 8.15 -3.12
N SER A 10 -23.17 7.72 -4.38
CA SER A 10 -23.67 6.40 -4.79
C SER A 10 -22.54 5.57 -5.36
N PHE A 11 -22.64 4.26 -5.25
CA PHE A 11 -21.62 3.33 -5.72
C PHE A 11 -22.16 2.53 -6.89
N PHE A 12 -21.41 2.51 -8.00
CA PHE A 12 -21.79 1.79 -9.21
C PHE A 12 -20.72 0.79 -9.60
N VAL A 13 -21.12 -0.34 -10.16
CA VAL A 13 -20.24 -1.32 -10.82
C VAL A 13 -20.71 -1.50 -12.24
N PHE A 14 -19.82 -1.28 -13.19
CA PHE A 14 -20.16 -1.35 -14.61
C PHE A 14 -18.96 -1.80 -15.47
N PRO A 15 -19.22 -2.34 -16.68
CA PRO A 15 -18.17 -2.71 -17.60
C PRO A 15 -17.39 -1.48 -18.11
N MET A 16 -16.06 -1.58 -18.14
CA MET A 16 -15.19 -0.47 -18.56
C MET A 16 -15.17 -0.21 -20.09
N HIS A 17 -15.86 -1.03 -20.88
CA HIS A 17 -15.97 -0.88 -22.34
C HIS A 17 -17.26 -0.17 -22.80
N LEU A 18 -17.96 0.50 -21.89
CA LEU A 18 -19.18 1.25 -22.23
C LEU A 18 -18.87 2.48 -23.08
N PRO A 19 -19.80 2.91 -23.96
CA PRO A 19 -19.69 4.18 -24.65
C PRO A 19 -19.49 5.34 -23.67
N GLY A 20 -18.54 6.23 -23.97
CA GLY A 20 -18.19 7.35 -23.10
C GLY A 20 -17.14 7.03 -22.03
N VAL A 21 -16.68 5.77 -21.93
CA VAL A 21 -15.52 5.41 -21.08
C VAL A 21 -14.27 5.39 -21.94
N GLU A 22 -13.28 6.21 -21.58
CA GLU A 22 -11.97 6.21 -22.20
C GLU A 22 -10.92 5.87 -21.15
N ILE A 23 -10.03 4.89 -21.46
CA ILE A 23 -8.96 4.43 -20.58
C ILE A 23 -7.62 4.78 -21.23
N ARG A 24 -6.75 5.47 -20.49
CA ARG A 24 -5.40 5.84 -20.92
C ARG A 24 -4.38 5.28 -19.94
N PRO A 25 -3.53 4.31 -20.35
CA PRO A 25 -2.48 3.77 -19.50
C PRO A 25 -1.49 4.85 -19.04
N LEU A 26 -1.17 4.84 -17.74
CA LEU A 26 -0.17 5.71 -17.13
C LEU A 26 1.16 4.98 -17.02
N LYS A 27 2.14 5.39 -17.81
CA LYS A 27 3.49 4.86 -17.70
C LYS A 27 4.16 5.37 -16.44
N GLN A 28 4.49 4.44 -15.53
CA GLN A 28 5.16 4.71 -14.29
C GLN A 28 6.67 4.81 -14.47
N MET A 29 7.39 5.26 -13.44
CA MET A 29 8.85 5.35 -13.47
C MET A 29 9.56 3.99 -13.56
N THR A 30 8.85 2.90 -13.26
CA THR A 30 9.30 1.51 -13.47
C THR A 30 9.33 1.12 -14.95
N GLY A 31 8.68 1.90 -15.83
CA GLY A 31 8.42 1.55 -17.23
C GLY A 31 7.10 0.79 -17.44
N GLU A 32 6.50 0.26 -16.40
CA GLU A 32 5.23 -0.44 -16.41
C GLU A 32 4.04 0.54 -16.47
N ALA A 33 2.87 0.05 -16.89
CA ALA A 33 1.62 0.81 -16.92
C ALA A 33 0.53 0.00 -16.19
N GLU A 34 0.66 -0.06 -14.86
CA GLU A 34 -0.28 -0.79 -13.99
C GLU A 34 -1.45 0.09 -13.52
N PHE A 35 -1.42 1.39 -13.83
CA PHE A 35 -2.47 2.35 -13.52
C PHE A 35 -2.94 3.04 -14.78
N ASP A 36 -4.21 3.45 -14.76
CA ASP A 36 -4.86 4.10 -15.87
C ASP A 36 -5.49 5.43 -15.44
N GLU A 37 -5.51 6.40 -16.35
CA GLU A 37 -6.47 7.50 -16.30
C GLU A 37 -7.78 7.02 -16.93
N VAL A 38 -8.89 7.27 -16.26
CA VAL A 38 -10.21 6.91 -16.78
C VAL A 38 -11.05 8.17 -16.91
N PHE A 39 -11.57 8.40 -18.11
CA PHE A 39 -12.44 9.52 -18.43
C PHE A 39 -13.86 9.01 -18.67
N PHE A 40 -14.84 9.73 -18.12
CA PHE A 40 -16.25 9.44 -18.27
C PHE A 40 -16.93 10.62 -18.95
N THR A 41 -17.52 10.40 -20.13
CA THR A 41 -18.25 11.41 -20.88
C THR A 41 -19.63 10.88 -21.18
N ASP A 42 -20.64 11.43 -20.51
CA ASP A 42 -22.07 11.11 -20.70
C ASP A 42 -22.38 9.59 -20.66
N VAL A 43 -21.67 8.86 -19.80
CA VAL A 43 -21.86 7.40 -19.64
C VAL A 43 -23.25 7.12 -19.09
N GLN A 44 -24.02 6.32 -19.82
CA GLN A 44 -25.36 5.90 -19.41
C GLN A 44 -25.28 4.54 -18.70
N LEU A 45 -25.76 4.49 -17.46
CA LEU A 45 -25.79 3.26 -16.67
C LEU A 45 -27.22 2.83 -16.37
N PRO A 46 -27.59 1.56 -16.55
CA PRO A 46 -28.82 1.00 -16.01
C PRO A 46 -28.89 1.14 -14.46
N ALA A 47 -30.09 1.26 -13.93
CA ALA A 47 -30.28 1.46 -12.50
C ALA A 47 -29.81 0.25 -11.64
N ASP A 48 -29.81 -0.94 -12.21
CA ASP A 48 -29.35 -2.19 -11.56
C ASP A 48 -27.82 -2.27 -11.40
N HIS A 49 -27.07 -1.36 -12.00
CA HIS A 49 -25.64 -1.19 -11.75
C HIS A 49 -25.33 -0.46 -10.44
N LEU A 50 -26.35 0.11 -9.77
CA LEU A 50 -26.23 0.70 -8.46
C LEU A 50 -26.04 -0.37 -7.38
N ILE A 51 -24.98 -0.27 -6.61
CA ILE A 51 -24.71 -1.17 -5.48
C ILE A 51 -25.10 -0.49 -4.16
N GLY A 52 -26.03 -1.12 -3.45
CA GLY A 52 -26.60 -0.56 -2.24
C GLY A 52 -27.67 0.52 -2.50
N PRO A 53 -28.13 1.25 -1.48
CA PRO A 53 -29.14 2.29 -1.66
C PRO A 53 -28.55 3.55 -2.34
N LEU A 54 -29.41 4.28 -3.05
CA LEU A 54 -29.06 5.60 -3.56
C LEU A 54 -28.54 6.49 -2.42
N HIS A 55 -27.43 7.17 -2.65
CA HIS A 55 -26.69 7.97 -1.66
C HIS A 55 -26.08 7.17 -0.48
N GLY A 56 -26.11 5.84 -0.52
CA GLY A 56 -25.47 4.96 0.47
C GLY A 56 -24.07 4.45 0.07
N GLY A 57 -23.51 4.92 -1.04
CA GLY A 57 -22.28 4.41 -1.63
C GLY A 57 -21.02 4.60 -0.80
N TRP A 58 -21.01 5.57 0.12
CA TRP A 58 -19.88 5.72 1.06
C TRP A 58 -19.69 4.47 1.93
N GLY A 59 -20.78 3.90 2.44
CA GLY A 59 -20.72 2.64 3.22
C GLY A 59 -20.21 1.47 2.40
N VAL A 60 -20.64 1.35 1.14
CA VAL A 60 -20.16 0.33 0.21
C VAL A 60 -18.66 0.49 -0.04
N GLY A 61 -18.19 1.70 -0.36
CA GLY A 61 -16.78 1.99 -0.57
C GLY A 61 -15.92 1.66 0.66
N MET A 62 -16.40 2.00 1.86
CA MET A 62 -15.71 1.66 3.11
C MET A 62 -15.61 0.14 3.35
N SER A 63 -16.63 -0.63 2.96
CA SER A 63 -16.60 -2.09 3.03
C SER A 63 -15.54 -2.67 2.09
N VAL A 64 -15.45 -2.18 0.84
CA VAL A 64 -14.42 -2.57 -0.12
C VAL A 64 -13.03 -2.31 0.44
N LEU A 65 -12.75 -1.10 0.91
CA LEU A 65 -11.45 -0.72 1.49
C LEU A 65 -11.10 -1.52 2.76
N THR A 66 -12.10 -1.94 3.54
CA THR A 66 -11.87 -2.77 4.73
C THR A 66 -11.50 -4.19 4.34
N ASN A 67 -12.14 -4.76 3.32
CA ASN A 67 -11.81 -6.09 2.80
C ASN A 67 -10.43 -6.12 2.16
N GLU A 68 -10.04 -5.09 1.40
CA GLU A 68 -8.70 -4.97 0.83
C GLU A 68 -7.61 -5.05 1.91
N ARG A 69 -7.81 -4.41 3.06
CA ARG A 69 -6.86 -4.47 4.19
C ARG A 69 -6.73 -5.86 4.81
N GLY A 70 -7.67 -6.77 4.58
CA GLY A 70 -7.63 -8.15 5.08
C GLY A 70 -6.47 -8.99 4.50
N HIS A 71 -5.85 -8.56 3.40
CA HIS A 71 -4.74 -9.26 2.74
C HIS A 71 -3.35 -9.04 3.41
N ILE A 72 -3.30 -8.44 4.59
CA ILE A 72 -2.05 -8.16 5.32
C ILE A 72 -1.28 -9.43 5.65
N GLY A 73 -1.95 -10.58 5.86
CA GLY A 73 -1.29 -11.86 6.08
C GLY A 73 -0.35 -12.28 4.95
N THR A 74 -0.75 -12.05 3.70
CA THR A 74 0.08 -12.35 2.51
C THR A 74 1.27 -11.40 2.40
N ALA A 75 1.12 -10.14 2.82
CA ALA A 75 2.19 -9.16 2.82
C ALA A 75 3.32 -9.52 3.80
N VAL A 76 3.01 -10.15 4.93
CA VAL A 76 4.01 -10.65 5.90
C VAL A 76 4.85 -11.76 5.28
N ILE A 77 4.24 -12.71 4.57
CA ILE A 77 4.97 -13.79 3.87
C ILE A 77 5.91 -13.20 2.80
N GLY A 78 5.44 -12.21 2.05
CA GLY A 78 6.26 -11.50 1.08
C GLY A 78 7.45 -10.79 1.72
N LEU A 79 7.25 -10.18 2.88
CA LEU A 79 8.30 -9.54 3.66
C LEU A 79 9.36 -10.56 4.13
N GLU A 80 8.94 -11.70 4.67
CA GLU A 80 9.88 -12.75 5.12
C GLU A 80 10.79 -13.20 3.99
N ARG A 81 10.21 -13.58 2.84
CA ARG A 81 10.97 -14.00 1.65
C ARG A 81 11.98 -12.93 1.21
N ARG A 82 11.58 -11.66 1.28
CA ARG A 82 12.45 -10.53 0.93
C ARG A 82 13.62 -10.40 1.91
N LEU A 83 13.38 -10.50 3.21
CA LEU A 83 14.41 -10.41 4.24
C LEU A 83 15.39 -11.60 4.17
N GLU A 84 14.91 -12.81 3.94
CA GLU A 84 15.75 -13.96 3.70
C GLU A 84 16.62 -13.80 2.44
N ALA A 85 16.05 -13.29 1.35
CA ALA A 85 16.81 -13.02 0.12
C ALA A 85 17.91 -11.98 0.37
N MET A 86 17.64 -10.95 1.18
CA MET A 86 18.63 -9.96 1.57
C MET A 86 19.74 -10.56 2.44
N ALA A 87 19.39 -11.42 3.41
CA ALA A 87 20.38 -12.09 4.23
C ALA A 87 21.29 -12.96 3.37
N ARG A 88 20.74 -13.72 2.41
CA ARG A 88 21.53 -14.50 1.42
C ARG A 88 22.40 -13.62 0.53
N MET A 89 21.89 -12.46 0.09
CA MET A 89 22.64 -11.51 -0.75
C MET A 89 23.84 -10.91 -0.01
N ALA A 90 23.73 -10.76 1.30
CA ALA A 90 24.77 -10.22 2.17
C ALA A 90 25.77 -11.29 2.64
N ASP A 91 25.42 -12.57 2.50
CA ASP A 91 26.26 -13.69 2.94
C ASP A 91 27.58 -13.72 2.15
N GLY A 92 28.68 -13.88 2.88
CA GLY A 92 30.04 -13.85 2.31
C GLY A 92 30.53 -12.50 1.81
N LYS A 93 29.73 -11.41 1.92
CA LYS A 93 30.17 -10.05 1.58
C LYS A 93 30.75 -9.30 2.76
N GLU A 94 31.78 -8.53 2.51
CA GLU A 94 32.28 -7.55 3.45
C GLU A 94 31.39 -6.31 3.45
N LEU A 95 30.46 -6.23 4.42
CA LEU A 95 29.52 -5.13 4.56
C LEU A 95 30.18 -3.95 5.25
N ARG A 96 29.99 -2.75 4.74
CA ARG A 96 30.30 -1.51 5.47
C ARG A 96 29.48 -1.46 6.79
N PRO A 97 29.99 -0.81 7.85
CA PRO A 97 29.29 -0.76 9.14
C PRO A 97 27.83 -0.29 9.03
N VAL A 98 27.55 0.71 8.18
CA VAL A 98 26.20 1.25 7.96
C VAL A 98 25.27 0.23 7.29
N GLU A 99 25.77 -0.54 6.33
CA GLU A 99 25.01 -1.61 5.64
C GLU A 99 24.66 -2.72 6.61
N ARG A 100 25.62 -3.14 7.41
CA ARG A 100 25.40 -4.15 8.47
C ARG A 100 24.34 -3.68 9.46
N GLN A 101 24.42 -2.43 9.92
CA GLN A 101 23.44 -1.85 10.85
C GLN A 101 22.04 -1.80 10.20
N ARG A 102 21.92 -1.35 8.96
CA ARG A 102 20.64 -1.29 8.24
C ARG A 102 20.04 -2.69 8.04
N LEU A 103 20.85 -3.67 7.66
CA LEU A 103 20.41 -5.06 7.52
C LEU A 103 19.94 -5.63 8.84
N ALA A 104 20.72 -5.46 9.94
CA ALA A 104 20.34 -5.92 11.26
C ALA A 104 19.01 -5.29 11.73
N THR A 105 18.83 -3.99 11.52
CA THR A 105 17.58 -3.28 11.82
C THR A 105 16.40 -3.85 11.05
N LEU A 106 16.57 -4.08 9.74
CA LEU A 106 15.50 -4.67 8.92
C LEU A 106 15.13 -6.08 9.37
N LEU A 107 16.11 -6.94 9.64
CA LEU A 107 15.86 -8.31 10.11
C LEU A 107 15.15 -8.32 11.46
N THR A 108 15.62 -7.51 12.41
CA THR A 108 15.03 -7.42 13.75
C THR A 108 13.60 -6.89 13.70
N THR A 109 13.38 -5.79 12.95
CA THR A 109 12.06 -5.20 12.80
C THR A 109 11.10 -6.14 12.07
N GLY A 110 11.58 -6.88 11.07
CA GLY A 110 10.79 -7.89 10.36
C GLY A 110 10.29 -9.00 11.27
N GLN A 111 11.13 -9.49 12.19
CA GLN A 111 10.70 -10.47 13.18
C GLN A 111 9.62 -9.91 14.12
N ALA A 112 9.75 -8.64 14.51
CA ALA A 112 8.72 -7.98 15.32
C ALA A 112 7.36 -7.91 14.58
N TYR A 113 7.35 -7.53 13.29
CA TYR A 113 6.13 -7.51 12.49
C TYR A 113 5.54 -8.91 12.27
N LYS A 114 6.38 -9.92 12.09
CA LYS A 114 5.93 -11.31 12.06
C LYS A 114 5.21 -11.72 13.34
N ALA A 115 5.82 -11.45 14.48
CA ALA A 115 5.21 -11.73 15.79
C ALA A 115 3.90 -10.96 16.00
N MET A 116 3.84 -9.70 15.54
CA MET A 116 2.60 -8.89 15.57
C MET A 116 1.49 -9.47 14.71
N ALA A 117 1.80 -9.97 13.52
CA ALA A 117 0.82 -10.56 12.61
C ALA A 117 0.15 -11.82 13.19
N GLN A 118 0.84 -12.53 14.09
CA GLN A 118 0.31 -13.70 14.78
C GLN A 118 -0.60 -13.35 15.97
N ARG A 119 -0.60 -12.09 16.41
CA ARG A 119 -1.44 -11.65 17.53
C ARG A 119 -2.87 -11.40 17.04
N GLN A 120 -3.82 -12.11 17.65
CA GLN A 120 -5.24 -11.89 17.45
C GLN A 120 -5.78 -11.04 18.60
N GLY A 121 -6.69 -10.11 18.29
CA GLY A 121 -7.31 -9.28 19.33
C GLY A 121 -8.36 -8.31 18.79
N PRO A 122 -9.13 -7.66 19.68
CA PRO A 122 -10.26 -6.81 19.32
C PRO A 122 -9.87 -5.52 18.56
N GLN A 123 -8.59 -5.20 18.46
CA GLN A 123 -8.07 -4.02 17.76
C GLN A 123 -7.57 -4.33 16.33
N ALA A 124 -8.04 -5.42 15.72
CA ALA A 124 -7.56 -5.90 14.41
C ALA A 124 -7.54 -4.82 13.31
N GLY A 125 -8.54 -3.91 13.26
CA GLY A 125 -8.59 -2.86 12.25
C GLY A 125 -7.51 -1.79 12.37
N ALA A 126 -7.18 -1.36 13.61
CA ALA A 126 -6.11 -0.39 13.84
C ALA A 126 -4.72 -1.04 13.74
N ALA A 127 -4.60 -2.32 14.16
CA ALA A 127 -3.39 -3.12 13.97
C ALA A 127 -3.08 -3.31 12.47
N ALA A 128 -4.09 -3.41 11.61
CA ALA A 128 -3.92 -3.46 10.16
C ALA A 128 -3.20 -2.21 9.62
N SER A 129 -3.54 -1.02 10.10
CA SER A 129 -2.87 0.23 9.72
C SER A 129 -1.40 0.27 10.17
N LEU A 130 -1.12 -0.22 11.38
CA LEU A 130 0.25 -0.33 11.89
C LEU A 130 1.09 -1.31 11.06
N MET A 131 0.52 -2.47 10.74
CA MET A 131 1.16 -3.48 9.89
C MET A 131 1.42 -2.92 8.48
N LYS A 132 0.40 -2.29 7.86
CA LYS A 132 0.55 -1.68 6.52
C LYS A 132 1.69 -0.65 6.52
N LEU A 133 1.67 0.29 7.45
CA LEU A 133 2.71 1.31 7.57
C LEU A 133 4.10 0.66 7.70
N GLY A 134 4.28 -0.23 8.67
CA GLY A 134 5.55 -0.86 8.94
C GLY A 134 6.08 -1.71 7.78
N ILE A 135 5.25 -2.56 7.20
CA ILE A 135 5.65 -3.42 6.07
C ILE A 135 6.06 -2.57 4.86
N THR A 136 5.31 -1.53 4.52
CA THR A 136 5.64 -0.69 3.34
C THR A 136 6.88 0.16 3.55
N GLU A 137 7.13 0.67 4.76
CA GLU A 137 8.39 1.34 5.11
C GLU A 137 9.58 0.37 5.04
N MET A 138 9.41 -0.86 5.51
CA MET A 138 10.44 -1.90 5.41
C MET A 138 10.70 -2.32 3.96
N MET A 139 9.66 -2.47 3.15
CA MET A 139 9.80 -2.77 1.73
C MET A 139 10.60 -1.68 1.02
N PHE A 140 10.32 -0.41 1.28
CA PHE A 140 11.07 0.71 0.75
C PHE A 140 12.54 0.65 1.20
N THR A 141 12.78 0.58 2.51
CA THR A 141 14.15 0.56 3.06
C THR A 141 14.95 -0.64 2.58
N SER A 142 14.31 -1.82 2.47
CA SER A 142 14.96 -3.02 1.95
C SER A 142 15.32 -2.89 0.47
N SER A 143 14.46 -2.28 -0.35
CA SER A 143 14.76 -2.04 -1.77
C SER A 143 15.97 -1.11 -1.95
N MET A 144 16.04 -0.04 -1.15
CA MET A 144 17.20 0.86 -1.18
C MET A 144 18.50 0.15 -0.74
N LEU A 145 18.43 -0.64 0.35
CA LEU A 145 19.60 -1.39 0.81
C LEU A 145 20.06 -2.46 -0.21
N ARG A 146 19.12 -3.12 -0.90
CA ARG A 146 19.46 -4.06 -1.99
C ARG A 146 20.20 -3.35 -3.10
N GLY A 147 19.78 -2.17 -3.51
CA GLY A 147 20.49 -1.34 -4.48
C GLY A 147 21.91 -1.02 -4.01
N ASP A 148 22.08 -0.58 -2.76
CA ASP A 148 23.41 -0.31 -2.20
C ASP A 148 24.31 -1.55 -2.21
N LEU A 149 23.79 -2.73 -1.87
CA LEU A 149 24.52 -4.01 -1.86
C LEU A 149 24.84 -4.56 -3.26
N SER A 150 24.07 -4.16 -4.27
CA SER A 150 24.33 -4.51 -5.68
C SER A 150 25.36 -3.58 -6.32
N GLY A 151 25.65 -2.43 -5.72
CA GLY A 151 26.61 -1.47 -6.27
C GLY A 151 26.22 -0.98 -7.67
N ALA A 152 27.17 -1.03 -8.61
CA ALA A 152 26.95 -0.55 -9.98
C ALA A 152 25.86 -1.34 -10.74
N ASP A 153 25.66 -2.61 -10.41
CA ASP A 153 24.63 -3.44 -11.06
C ASP A 153 23.21 -2.93 -10.82
N ALA A 154 22.98 -2.21 -9.71
CA ALA A 154 21.69 -1.56 -9.44
C ALA A 154 21.34 -0.42 -10.42
N MET A 155 22.31 0.06 -11.19
CA MET A 155 22.13 1.06 -12.26
C MET A 155 21.65 0.44 -13.59
N LEU A 156 21.77 -0.88 -13.72
CA LEU A 156 21.32 -1.60 -14.90
C LEU A 156 19.82 -1.92 -14.80
N GLU A 157 19.19 -2.08 -15.97
CA GLU A 157 17.83 -2.58 -16.03
C GLU A 157 17.77 -4.01 -15.45
N GLY A 158 16.93 -4.22 -14.42
CA GLY A 158 16.85 -5.51 -13.76
C GLY A 158 16.01 -5.45 -12.47
N PRO A 159 15.95 -6.57 -11.74
CA PRO A 159 15.10 -6.70 -10.56
C PRO A 159 15.44 -5.72 -9.44
N GLU A 160 16.69 -5.28 -9.33
CA GLU A 160 17.12 -4.37 -8.27
C GLU A 160 16.69 -2.92 -8.58
N SER A 161 16.96 -2.44 -9.79
CA SER A 161 16.52 -1.11 -10.24
C SER A 161 14.99 -1.02 -10.26
N PHE A 162 14.30 -2.05 -10.76
CA PHE A 162 12.85 -2.13 -10.72
C PHE A 162 12.31 -2.03 -9.29
N ALA A 163 12.86 -2.82 -8.36
CA ALA A 163 12.42 -2.81 -6.96
C ALA A 163 12.62 -1.44 -6.29
N MET A 164 13.70 -0.73 -6.61
CA MET A 164 13.96 0.63 -6.12
C MET A 164 12.95 1.64 -6.66
N LEU A 165 12.64 1.56 -7.96
CA LEU A 165 11.68 2.45 -8.62
C LEU A 165 10.23 2.17 -8.19
N ALA A 166 9.86 0.91 -7.95
CA ALA A 166 8.53 0.52 -7.51
C ALA A 166 8.26 0.80 -6.01
N ALA A 167 9.30 0.80 -5.18
CA ALA A 167 9.16 0.86 -3.72
C ALA A 167 8.39 2.09 -3.19
N PRO A 168 8.51 3.31 -3.75
CA PRO A 168 7.72 4.47 -3.34
C PRO A 168 6.21 4.25 -3.46
N GLY A 169 5.76 3.54 -4.51
CA GLY A 169 4.34 3.23 -4.74
C GLY A 169 3.68 2.50 -3.58
N GLY A 170 4.40 1.57 -2.93
CA GLY A 170 3.89 0.85 -1.77
C GLY A 170 3.59 1.73 -0.56
N ARG A 171 4.25 2.89 -0.44
CA ARG A 171 4.00 3.87 0.64
C ARG A 171 2.76 4.73 0.38
N ILE A 172 2.23 4.69 -0.84
CA ILE A 172 1.06 5.46 -1.30
C ILE A 172 -0.16 4.56 -1.38
N ALA A 173 -0.05 3.41 -2.05
CA ALA A 173 -1.11 2.45 -2.25
C ALA A 173 -1.71 1.94 -0.93
N GLY A 174 -3.00 1.62 -0.91
CA GLY A 174 -3.71 1.15 0.29
C GLY A 174 -3.79 2.18 1.43
N GLY A 175 -3.65 3.47 1.10
CA GLY A 175 -3.57 4.61 2.03
C GLY A 175 -2.14 5.02 2.33
N THR A 176 -1.85 6.31 2.16
CA THR A 176 -0.49 6.84 2.34
C THR A 176 0.04 6.62 3.75
N SER A 177 1.37 6.64 3.91
CA SER A 177 2.02 6.55 5.22
C SER A 177 1.48 7.61 6.19
N GLN A 178 1.14 8.82 5.72
CA GLN A 178 0.56 9.90 6.52
C GLN A 178 -0.84 9.54 7.02
N VAL A 179 -1.71 9.07 6.11
CA VAL A 179 -3.06 8.62 6.47
C VAL A 179 -3.01 7.46 7.47
N GLN A 180 -2.09 6.52 7.30
CA GLN A 180 -1.93 5.41 8.24
C GLN A 180 -1.50 5.90 9.64
N ARG A 181 -0.59 6.89 9.71
CA ARG A 181 -0.19 7.51 10.98
C ARG A 181 -1.36 8.20 11.68
N ASN A 182 -2.21 8.93 10.93
CA ASN A 182 -3.41 9.54 11.49
C ASN A 182 -4.37 8.49 12.04
N ILE A 183 -4.64 7.41 11.28
CA ILE A 183 -5.50 6.31 11.76
C ILE A 183 -4.93 5.67 13.04
N ILE A 184 -3.63 5.43 13.08
CA ILE A 184 -2.96 4.88 14.26
C ILE A 184 -3.06 5.85 15.44
N GLY A 185 -2.75 7.13 15.22
CA GLY A 185 -2.82 8.16 16.25
C GLY A 185 -4.21 8.27 16.86
N GLU A 186 -5.23 8.45 16.01
CA GLU A 186 -6.60 8.68 16.45
C GLU A 186 -7.26 7.42 17.04
N ARG A 187 -7.13 6.27 16.34
CA ARG A 187 -7.93 5.07 16.66
C ARG A 187 -7.23 4.07 17.57
N LEU A 188 -5.89 4.02 17.52
CA LEU A 188 -5.12 3.08 18.34
C LEU A 188 -4.57 3.74 19.59
N LEU A 189 -4.04 4.97 19.46
CA LEU A 189 -3.43 5.71 20.57
C LEU A 189 -4.38 6.69 21.26
N GLY A 190 -5.58 6.93 20.71
CA GLY A 190 -6.57 7.85 21.29
C GLY A 190 -6.15 9.32 21.25
N LEU A 191 -5.24 9.69 20.35
CA LEU A 191 -4.78 11.08 20.21
C LEU A 191 -5.90 11.97 19.62
N PRO A 192 -5.90 13.27 19.91
CA PRO A 192 -6.81 14.22 19.30
C PRO A 192 -6.70 14.22 17.78
N ARG A 193 -7.83 14.46 17.10
CA ARG A 193 -7.84 14.68 15.65
C ARG A 193 -7.15 15.98 15.30
N GLU A 194 -6.56 16.02 14.11
CA GLU A 194 -6.06 17.29 13.57
C GLU A 194 -7.17 18.35 13.56
N PRO A 195 -6.85 19.60 13.93
CA PRO A 195 -7.78 20.71 13.78
C PRO A 195 -8.26 20.80 12.33
N LYS A 196 -9.54 21.04 12.14
CA LYS A 196 -10.07 21.33 10.79
C LYS A 196 -9.56 22.72 10.41
N ALA A 197 -8.88 22.79 9.28
CA ALA A 197 -8.53 24.05 8.65
C ALA A 197 -9.79 24.80 8.22
#